data_d92206e75785eda85f0608f3fe908976
#
_entry.id   d92206e75785eda85f0608f3fe908976
#
_cell.length_a   1.000
_cell.length_b   1.000
_cell.length_c   1.000
_cell.angle_alpha   90.00
_cell.angle_beta   90.00
_cell.angle_gamma   90.00
#
_symmetry.space_group_name_H-M   'P 1'
#
loop_
_entity.id
_entity.type
_entity.pdbx_description
1 polymer ?
#
loop_
_entity_poly.entity_id
_entity_poly.type
_entity_poly.pdbx_seq_one_letter_code
_entity_poly.pdbx_strand_id
1 'polypeptide(L)'
;MRRLMLSAGLCSAILGCGSWSRVGNGKEPSPGESLTRVLNSTQFYQRLGRLAAAEPLPFIGTVAFAAGPADSVIGVLGLSLENRALAFQREGNVFVARYRVSLSFKREGAPSVDVAREEIVRVPTFQETLRSDESVLFQQILRLLPGKYAVSVAVRDVGSTSESRAQAEFTAPGFAAGDVSAPILAYQATGRGNLADPLNLVLNPRGAVGYGSDTLLAYIEGYRFAKPTTVPFKVIDEQQHVIHEDELRFRGGHEVESQVIRLSPDSVSLGELRLVVGDGQSERQVSALVSFTQAWVVTNFDEMLDLLRYFGHDEEVNAMRRAPESERARMWREFYAQTDPNTVTPENEALNQYFSRIAQANQRFTDEGIAGWRTDRGEVFVTLGPPDEVVENSPGTTANRILRWSYINLRLELFFRDESGFGRLRLLPSSRADYERTLARVRRQGS
;
A
#
# COMPACT_ATOMS: atom_id res chain seq x y z
N MET A 1 62.62 -50.02 27.43
CA MET A 1 62.42 -50.34 25.99
C MET A 1 61.29 -49.45 25.47
N ARG A 2 61.69 -48.43 24.65
CA ARG A 2 61.28 -48.15 23.27
C ARG A 2 59.75 -48.00 23.09
N ARG A 3 59.19 -46.95 22.56
CA ARG A 3 59.60 -46.11 21.38
C ARG A 3 58.88 -44.75 21.44
N LEU A 4 59.60 -43.69 21.06
CA LEU A 4 59.07 -42.41 20.60
C LEU A 4 58.23 -42.60 19.34
N MET A 5 57.10 -41.85 19.24
CA MET A 5 56.59 -41.40 17.95
C MET A 5 56.24 -39.92 18.05
N LEU A 6 56.96 -39.12 17.31
CA LEU A 6 56.64 -37.77 16.93
C LEU A 6 55.40 -37.81 16.02
N SER A 7 54.44 -36.94 16.24
CA SER A 7 53.45 -36.55 15.22
C SER A 7 53.40 -35.04 15.15
N ALA A 8 53.75 -34.55 13.97
CA ALA A 8 53.80 -33.16 13.60
C ALA A 8 52.38 -32.55 13.59
N GLY A 9 52.20 -31.46 14.32
CA GLY A 9 51.00 -30.67 14.27
C GLY A 9 51.00 -29.79 13.04
N LEU A 10 50.00 -29.97 12.21
CA LEU A 10 49.71 -29.12 11.06
C LEU A 10 48.89 -27.91 11.59
N CYS A 11 49.53 -26.73 11.66
CA CYS A 11 48.80 -25.47 11.89
C CYS A 11 48.02 -25.08 10.63
N SER A 12 46.71 -25.32 10.64
CA SER A 12 45.79 -24.73 9.66
C SER A 12 45.44 -23.31 10.11
N ALA A 13 46.05 -22.35 9.43
CA ALA A 13 45.64 -20.95 9.54
C ALA A 13 44.25 -20.77 8.88
N ILE A 14 43.22 -20.63 9.71
CA ILE A 14 41.91 -20.25 9.28
C ILE A 14 41.95 -18.73 9.05
N LEU A 15 42.00 -18.32 7.78
CA LEU A 15 41.73 -16.96 7.35
C LEU A 15 40.24 -16.68 7.60
N GLY A 16 39.94 -16.08 8.72
CA GLY A 16 38.62 -15.56 9.02
C GLY A 16 38.35 -14.35 8.14
N CYS A 17 37.53 -14.52 7.08
CA CYS A 17 36.84 -13.40 6.44
C CYS A 17 35.91 -12.80 7.49
N GLY A 18 36.33 -11.67 8.08
CA GLY A 18 35.48 -10.88 8.96
C GLY A 18 34.30 -10.33 8.20
N SER A 19 33.13 -10.92 8.40
CA SER A 19 31.88 -10.30 7.99
C SER A 19 31.62 -9.10 8.92
N TRP A 20 31.70 -7.92 8.37
CA TRP A 20 31.29 -6.70 9.06
C TRP A 20 29.78 -6.77 9.25
N SER A 21 29.30 -7.11 10.45
CA SER A 21 27.92 -6.93 10.81
C SER A 21 27.73 -5.53 11.38
N ARG A 22 26.87 -4.74 10.73
CA ARG A 22 26.45 -3.44 11.25
C ARG A 22 25.65 -3.66 12.53
N VAL A 23 26.19 -3.21 13.66
CA VAL A 23 25.46 -3.15 14.94
C VAL A 23 24.66 -1.83 14.92
N GLY A 24 23.41 -1.90 14.47
CA GLY A 24 22.42 -0.83 14.57
C GLY A 24 21.11 -1.45 15.01
N ASN A 25 20.47 -0.88 16.01
CA ASN A 25 19.16 -1.28 16.47
C ASN A 25 18.11 -0.96 15.38
N GLY A 26 17.45 -1.99 14.86
CA GLY A 26 16.42 -1.90 13.83
C GLY A 26 16.92 -2.48 12.51
N LYS A 27 16.27 -3.55 12.04
CA LYS A 27 16.40 -4.01 10.67
C LYS A 27 15.74 -2.96 9.77
N GLU A 28 16.53 -2.04 9.22
CA GLU A 28 16.06 -1.33 8.04
C GLU A 28 15.74 -2.39 6.98
N PRO A 29 14.54 -2.36 6.37
CA PRO A 29 14.21 -3.27 5.29
C PRO A 29 15.28 -3.11 4.20
N SER A 30 15.77 -4.23 3.65
CA SER A 30 16.73 -4.15 2.55
C SER A 30 16.08 -3.39 1.38
N PRO A 31 16.85 -2.64 0.56
CA PRO A 31 16.30 -1.93 -0.61
C PRO A 31 15.47 -2.83 -1.54
N GLY A 32 15.71 -4.15 -1.56
CA GLY A 32 14.90 -5.12 -2.28
C GLY A 32 13.56 -5.45 -1.63
N GLU A 33 13.46 -5.45 -0.29
CA GLU A 33 12.19 -5.71 0.42
C GLU A 33 11.22 -4.52 0.28
N SER A 34 11.74 -3.31 0.30
CA SER A 34 10.99 -2.08 0.15
C SER A 34 10.39 -1.97 -1.27
N LEU A 35 11.20 -2.23 -2.32
CA LEU A 35 10.71 -2.30 -3.70
C LEU A 35 9.68 -3.43 -3.90
N THR A 36 9.82 -4.55 -3.22
CA THR A 36 8.84 -5.64 -3.27
C THR A 36 7.50 -5.20 -2.67
N ARG A 37 7.50 -4.38 -1.61
CA ARG A 37 6.27 -3.79 -1.04
C ARG A 37 5.58 -2.86 -2.04
N VAL A 38 6.32 -1.98 -2.70
CA VAL A 38 5.79 -1.08 -3.74
C VAL A 38 5.19 -1.85 -4.92
N LEU A 39 5.84 -2.95 -5.31
CA LEU A 39 5.46 -3.74 -6.50
C LEU A 39 4.41 -4.81 -6.21
N ASN A 40 4.21 -5.22 -4.96
CA ASN A 40 3.23 -6.24 -4.58
C ASN A 40 2.40 -5.79 -3.37
N SER A 41 1.61 -4.76 -3.58
CA SER A 41 0.68 -4.23 -2.58
C SER A 41 -0.28 -5.30 -2.04
N THR A 42 -0.73 -6.24 -2.88
CA THR A 42 -1.61 -7.35 -2.47
C THR A 42 -1.00 -8.20 -1.37
N GLN A 43 0.23 -8.68 -1.53
CA GLN A 43 0.91 -9.46 -0.50
C GLN A 43 1.17 -8.66 0.78
N PHE A 44 1.45 -7.37 0.62
CA PHE A 44 1.63 -6.48 1.76
C PHE A 44 0.34 -6.39 2.59
N TYR A 45 -0.79 -6.11 1.98
CA TYR A 45 -2.08 -6.05 2.67
C TYR A 45 -2.52 -7.40 3.25
N GLN A 46 -2.22 -8.52 2.59
CA GLN A 46 -2.45 -9.86 3.15
C GLN A 46 -1.66 -10.09 4.45
N ARG A 47 -0.40 -9.63 4.53
CA ARG A 47 0.39 -9.69 5.78
C ARG A 47 -0.19 -8.85 6.89
N LEU A 48 -0.85 -7.74 6.58
CA LEU A 48 -1.61 -6.93 7.53
C LEU A 48 -2.95 -7.55 7.93
N GLY A 49 -3.24 -8.79 7.50
CA GLY A 49 -4.51 -9.48 7.80
C GLY A 49 -5.69 -8.96 7.00
N ARG A 50 -5.46 -8.27 5.87
CA ARG A 50 -6.53 -7.80 4.99
C ARG A 50 -6.92 -8.86 3.97
N LEU A 51 -8.18 -8.81 3.54
CA LEU A 51 -8.61 -9.47 2.32
C LEU A 51 -8.02 -8.72 1.14
N ALA A 52 -7.16 -9.34 0.35
CA ALA A 52 -6.56 -8.67 -0.80
C ALA A 52 -6.45 -9.63 -1.98
N ALA A 53 -6.88 -9.15 -3.14
CA ALA A 53 -6.78 -9.84 -4.41
C ALA A 53 -6.00 -8.99 -5.42
N ALA A 54 -5.23 -9.67 -6.29
CA ALA A 54 -4.50 -9.06 -7.39
C ALA A 54 -5.37 -8.98 -8.66
N GLU A 55 -4.72 -8.62 -9.79
CA GLU A 55 -5.32 -8.67 -11.13
C GLU A 55 -6.10 -9.98 -11.38
N PRO A 56 -7.17 -9.99 -12.19
CA PRO A 56 -7.59 -8.89 -13.10
C PRO A 56 -8.48 -7.83 -12.46
N LEU A 57 -8.99 -8.01 -11.23
CA LEU A 57 -9.85 -7.06 -10.54
C LEU A 57 -9.32 -6.87 -9.11
N PRO A 58 -8.28 -6.05 -8.91
CA PRO A 58 -7.67 -5.86 -7.61
C PRO A 58 -8.63 -5.21 -6.63
N PHE A 59 -8.67 -5.74 -5.41
CA PHE A 59 -9.40 -5.15 -4.30
C PHE A 59 -8.69 -5.40 -2.97
N ILE A 60 -8.96 -4.53 -2.01
CA ILE A 60 -8.50 -4.66 -0.62
C ILE A 60 -9.71 -4.55 0.29
N GLY A 61 -9.77 -5.36 1.33
CA GLY A 61 -10.88 -5.36 2.25
C GLY A 61 -10.52 -5.73 3.67
N THR A 62 -11.40 -5.41 4.59
CA THR A 62 -11.27 -5.77 6.01
C THR A 62 -12.64 -6.05 6.61
N VAL A 63 -12.63 -6.71 7.77
CA VAL A 63 -13.80 -6.91 8.61
C VAL A 63 -13.52 -6.31 9.97
N ALA A 64 -14.39 -5.43 10.41
CA ALA A 64 -14.40 -4.86 11.76
C ALA A 64 -15.59 -5.39 12.56
N PHE A 65 -15.47 -5.38 13.89
CA PHE A 65 -16.48 -5.97 14.78
C PHE A 65 -16.88 -4.99 15.89
N ALA A 66 -18.18 -4.94 16.17
CA ALA A 66 -18.77 -4.22 17.29
C ALA A 66 -19.84 -5.12 17.97
N ALA A 67 -20.20 -4.82 19.21
CA ALA A 67 -21.26 -5.56 19.89
C ALA A 67 -22.63 -5.30 19.24
N GLY A 68 -23.41 -6.35 19.11
CA GLY A 68 -24.81 -6.29 18.70
C GLY A 68 -25.78 -6.62 19.83
N PRO A 69 -27.09 -6.51 19.60
CA PRO A 69 -28.10 -6.92 20.57
C PRO A 69 -28.13 -8.45 20.75
N ALA A 70 -28.56 -8.92 21.93
CA ALA A 70 -28.71 -10.33 22.25
C ALA A 70 -27.45 -11.17 22.03
N ASP A 71 -26.29 -10.67 22.53
CA ASP A 71 -24.97 -11.29 22.43
C ASP A 71 -24.49 -11.58 21.01
N SER A 72 -25.13 -10.95 20.02
CA SER A 72 -24.63 -10.97 18.65
C SER A 72 -23.47 -10.00 18.43
N VAL A 73 -22.76 -10.19 17.34
CA VAL A 73 -21.69 -9.32 16.87
C VAL A 73 -22.10 -8.66 15.56
N ILE A 74 -21.94 -7.36 15.47
CA ILE A 74 -22.05 -6.63 14.21
C ILE A 74 -20.71 -6.75 13.51
N GLY A 75 -20.66 -7.47 12.39
CA GLY A 75 -19.53 -7.49 11.48
C GLY A 75 -19.73 -6.45 10.38
N VAL A 76 -18.75 -5.60 10.15
CA VAL A 76 -18.74 -4.66 9.03
C VAL A 76 -17.63 -5.07 8.09
N LEU A 77 -18.00 -5.59 6.91
CA LEU A 77 -17.06 -5.83 5.85
C LEU A 77 -16.99 -4.61 4.94
N GLY A 78 -15.79 -4.10 4.69
CA GLY A 78 -15.54 -3.05 3.73
C GLY A 78 -14.59 -3.54 2.64
N LEU A 79 -14.81 -3.13 1.40
CA LEU A 79 -13.93 -3.35 0.26
C LEU A 79 -13.60 -2.03 -0.41
N SER A 80 -12.39 -1.92 -0.90
CA SER A 80 -11.85 -0.82 -1.67
C SER A 80 -11.44 -1.33 -3.05
N LEU A 81 -11.94 -0.70 -4.11
CA LEU A 81 -11.58 -0.96 -5.49
C LEU A 81 -11.11 0.33 -6.17
N GLU A 82 -10.40 0.18 -7.29
CA GLU A 82 -9.98 1.27 -8.15
C GLU A 82 -10.92 1.36 -9.37
N ASN A 83 -11.31 2.57 -9.77
CA ASN A 83 -12.16 2.74 -10.95
C ASN A 83 -11.55 2.07 -12.19
N ARG A 84 -10.25 2.23 -12.42
CA ARG A 84 -9.56 1.64 -13.59
C ARG A 84 -9.68 0.12 -13.72
N ALA A 85 -10.03 -0.56 -12.62
CA ALA A 85 -10.22 -2.01 -12.60
C ALA A 85 -11.59 -2.45 -13.14
N LEU A 86 -12.53 -1.52 -13.31
CA LEU A 86 -13.89 -1.76 -13.77
C LEU A 86 -14.08 -1.39 -15.24
N ALA A 87 -14.93 -2.13 -15.95
CA ALA A 87 -15.29 -1.86 -17.34
C ALA A 87 -16.41 -0.82 -17.41
N PHE A 88 -16.05 0.45 -17.56
CA PHE A 88 -17.00 1.54 -17.73
C PHE A 88 -17.56 1.60 -19.16
N GLN A 89 -18.85 1.82 -19.25
CA GLN A 89 -19.57 2.10 -20.51
C GLN A 89 -20.19 3.48 -20.44
N ARG A 90 -20.22 4.20 -21.57
CA ARG A 90 -20.84 5.50 -21.63
C ARG A 90 -22.37 5.36 -21.71
N GLU A 91 -23.06 5.91 -20.73
CA GLU A 91 -24.53 5.99 -20.68
C GLU A 91 -24.94 7.47 -20.65
N GLY A 92 -25.31 8.02 -21.82
CA GLY A 92 -25.61 9.45 -21.96
C GLY A 92 -24.41 10.35 -21.66
N ASN A 93 -24.49 11.14 -20.61
CA ASN A 93 -23.45 12.09 -20.20
C ASN A 93 -22.54 11.57 -19.09
N VAL A 94 -22.70 10.33 -18.65
CA VAL A 94 -21.90 9.72 -17.59
C VAL A 94 -21.30 8.39 -18.03
N PHE A 95 -20.29 7.94 -17.31
CA PHE A 95 -19.71 6.61 -17.45
C PHE A 95 -20.20 5.74 -16.31
N VAL A 96 -20.63 4.52 -16.62
CA VAL A 96 -21.25 3.59 -15.68
C VAL A 96 -20.52 2.25 -15.71
N ALA A 97 -20.16 1.75 -14.57
CA ALA A 97 -19.71 0.38 -14.38
C ALA A 97 -20.63 -0.37 -13.40
N ARG A 98 -20.77 -1.67 -13.59
CA ARG A 98 -21.54 -2.55 -12.70
C ARG A 98 -20.65 -3.69 -12.24
N TYR A 99 -20.65 -3.96 -10.94
CA TYR A 99 -19.89 -5.05 -10.38
C TYR A 99 -20.74 -5.81 -9.35
N ARG A 100 -20.42 -7.09 -9.17
CA ARG A 100 -21.08 -7.95 -8.18
C ARG A 100 -20.08 -8.36 -7.11
N VAL A 101 -20.48 -8.22 -5.84
CA VAL A 101 -19.76 -8.72 -4.69
C VAL A 101 -20.50 -9.93 -4.13
N SER A 102 -19.80 -11.05 -3.97
CA SER A 102 -20.30 -12.24 -3.31
C SER A 102 -19.46 -12.51 -2.06
N LEU A 103 -20.11 -12.60 -0.92
CA LEU A 103 -19.49 -12.76 0.40
C LEU A 103 -19.93 -14.09 1.00
N SER A 104 -19.03 -14.81 1.66
CA SER A 104 -19.33 -16.00 2.46
C SER A 104 -18.59 -15.91 3.79
N PHE A 105 -19.32 -15.98 4.89
CA PHE A 105 -18.80 -16.05 6.25
C PHE A 105 -19.08 -17.45 6.79
N LYS A 106 -18.09 -18.30 6.83
CA LYS A 106 -18.21 -19.70 7.27
C LYS A 106 -17.56 -19.88 8.64
N ARG A 107 -18.35 -20.22 9.63
CA ARG A 107 -17.89 -20.65 10.96
C ARG A 107 -17.91 -22.18 11.02
N GLU A 108 -16.93 -22.78 11.71
CA GLU A 108 -16.89 -24.21 11.91
C GLU A 108 -18.16 -24.72 12.63
N GLY A 109 -18.72 -25.80 12.12
CA GLY A 109 -19.94 -26.41 12.70
C GLY A 109 -21.24 -25.61 12.52
N ALA A 110 -21.25 -24.55 11.71
CA ALA A 110 -22.44 -23.73 11.47
C ALA A 110 -22.66 -23.49 9.97
N PRO A 111 -23.92 -23.20 9.54
CA PRO A 111 -24.19 -22.74 8.18
C PRO A 111 -23.41 -21.47 7.85
N SER A 112 -23.05 -21.29 6.59
CA SER A 112 -22.46 -20.04 6.10
C SER A 112 -23.48 -18.92 6.08
N VAL A 113 -23.00 -17.70 6.29
CA VAL A 113 -23.80 -16.49 6.02
C VAL A 113 -23.33 -15.94 4.67
N ASP A 114 -24.16 -16.10 3.66
CA ASP A 114 -23.85 -15.76 2.28
C ASP A 114 -24.63 -14.53 1.85
N VAL A 115 -23.96 -13.56 1.21
CA VAL A 115 -24.57 -12.33 0.69
C VAL A 115 -24.03 -12.10 -0.71
N ALA A 116 -24.92 -11.72 -1.63
CA ALA A 116 -24.54 -11.24 -2.96
C ALA A 116 -25.21 -9.89 -3.22
N ARG A 117 -24.44 -8.94 -3.72
CA ARG A 117 -24.88 -7.59 -4.09
C ARG A 117 -24.36 -7.22 -5.45
N GLU A 118 -25.15 -6.51 -6.21
CA GLU A 118 -24.74 -5.85 -7.43
C GLU A 118 -24.76 -4.34 -7.20
N GLU A 119 -23.67 -3.68 -7.53
CA GLU A 119 -23.43 -2.28 -7.29
C GLU A 119 -23.16 -1.54 -8.59
N ILE A 120 -23.45 -0.25 -8.61
CA ILE A 120 -23.32 0.61 -9.78
C ILE A 120 -22.44 1.80 -9.42
N VAL A 121 -21.35 1.96 -10.17
CA VAL A 121 -20.48 3.14 -10.12
C VAL A 121 -20.84 4.07 -11.27
N ARG A 122 -21.01 5.36 -10.99
CA ARG A 122 -21.23 6.40 -11.98
C ARG A 122 -20.21 7.51 -11.80
N VAL A 123 -19.54 7.86 -12.89
CA VAL A 123 -18.57 8.95 -12.90
C VAL A 123 -18.86 9.92 -14.06
N PRO A 124 -18.63 11.22 -13.88
CA PRO A 124 -19.01 12.22 -14.87
C PRO A 124 -18.08 12.28 -16.08
N THR A 125 -16.80 11.91 -15.92
CA THR A 125 -15.79 12.06 -16.97
C THR A 125 -15.07 10.76 -17.27
N PHE A 126 -14.50 10.66 -18.47
CA PHE A 126 -13.64 9.53 -18.83
C PHE A 126 -12.40 9.45 -17.93
N GLN A 127 -11.86 10.59 -17.50
CA GLN A 127 -10.69 10.65 -16.66
C GLN A 127 -10.94 9.99 -15.30
N GLU A 128 -12.12 10.17 -14.71
CA GLU A 128 -12.52 9.50 -13.47
C GLU A 128 -12.55 7.96 -13.60
N THR A 129 -12.77 7.43 -14.82
CA THR A 129 -12.74 5.96 -15.03
C THR A 129 -11.33 5.37 -14.92
N LEU A 130 -10.30 6.19 -15.07
CA LEU A 130 -8.89 5.79 -15.07
C LEU A 130 -8.23 5.90 -13.68
N ARG A 131 -8.97 6.34 -12.67
CA ARG A 131 -8.43 6.52 -11.31
C ARG A 131 -7.87 5.22 -10.74
N SER A 132 -6.66 5.33 -10.19
CA SER A 132 -5.90 4.24 -9.59
C SER A 132 -5.86 4.26 -8.06
N ASP A 133 -6.46 5.30 -7.46
CA ASP A 133 -6.64 5.40 -6.02
C ASP A 133 -7.87 4.61 -5.53
N GLU A 134 -8.13 4.66 -4.22
CA GLU A 134 -9.37 4.13 -3.66
C GLU A 134 -10.57 4.98 -4.09
N SER A 135 -11.22 4.59 -5.18
CA SER A 135 -12.33 5.35 -5.77
C SER A 135 -13.70 4.69 -5.58
N VAL A 136 -13.73 3.40 -5.27
CA VAL A 136 -14.96 2.65 -5.02
C VAL A 136 -14.92 2.00 -3.64
N LEU A 137 -15.88 2.36 -2.80
CA LEU A 137 -16.07 1.74 -1.50
C LEU A 137 -17.35 0.90 -1.50
N PHE A 138 -17.21 -0.35 -1.11
CA PHE A 138 -18.35 -1.24 -0.82
C PHE A 138 -18.35 -1.55 0.66
N GLN A 139 -19.53 -1.52 1.29
CA GLN A 139 -19.69 -1.86 2.70
C GLN A 139 -20.92 -2.74 2.92
N GLN A 140 -20.75 -3.83 3.68
CA GLN A 140 -21.83 -4.72 4.08
C GLN A 140 -21.79 -4.93 5.59
N ILE A 141 -22.93 -4.66 6.24
CA ILE A 141 -23.13 -4.94 7.66
C ILE A 141 -23.79 -6.31 7.79
N LEU A 142 -23.29 -7.12 8.72
CA LEU A 142 -23.73 -8.48 8.98
C LEU A 142 -23.96 -8.67 10.48
N ARG A 143 -24.94 -9.48 10.84
CA ARG A 143 -25.12 -9.95 12.21
C ARG A 143 -24.55 -11.36 12.33
N LEU A 144 -23.58 -11.50 13.21
CA LEU A 144 -22.80 -12.72 13.40
C LEU A 144 -22.91 -13.21 14.85
N LEU A 145 -22.53 -14.44 15.11
CA LEU A 145 -22.25 -14.92 16.46
C LEU A 145 -20.74 -14.86 16.74
N PRO A 146 -20.29 -14.76 17.99
CA PRO A 146 -18.89 -14.87 18.33
C PRO A 146 -18.25 -16.16 17.80
N GLY A 147 -16.99 -16.10 17.34
CA GLY A 147 -16.26 -17.25 16.83
C GLY A 147 -15.32 -16.94 15.68
N LYS A 148 -14.58 -17.95 15.23
CA LYS A 148 -13.70 -17.85 14.06
C LYS A 148 -14.47 -18.07 12.76
N TYR A 149 -14.22 -17.24 11.79
CA TYR A 149 -14.83 -17.26 10.46
C TYR A 149 -13.77 -17.33 9.38
N ALA A 150 -13.92 -18.26 8.46
CA ALA A 150 -13.30 -18.20 7.14
C ALA A 150 -14.17 -17.27 6.28
N VAL A 151 -13.64 -16.13 5.89
CA VAL A 151 -14.34 -15.13 5.09
C VAL A 151 -13.82 -15.20 3.67
N SER A 152 -14.69 -15.45 2.71
CA SER A 152 -14.39 -15.46 1.28
C SER A 152 -15.13 -14.33 0.59
N VAL A 153 -14.42 -13.60 -0.27
CA VAL A 153 -14.96 -12.52 -1.08
C VAL A 153 -14.64 -12.79 -2.54
N ALA A 154 -15.64 -12.68 -3.40
CA ALA A 154 -15.46 -12.65 -4.84
C ALA A 154 -16.04 -11.33 -5.38
N VAL A 155 -15.26 -10.63 -6.20
CA VAL A 155 -15.68 -9.43 -6.90
C VAL A 155 -15.62 -9.72 -8.39
N ARG A 156 -16.72 -9.51 -9.10
CA ARG A 156 -16.86 -9.72 -10.54
C ARG A 156 -17.35 -8.44 -11.20
N ASP A 157 -16.65 -8.03 -12.25
CA ASP A 157 -17.12 -6.97 -13.13
C ASP A 157 -18.20 -7.50 -14.07
N VAL A 158 -19.33 -6.83 -14.15
CA VAL A 158 -20.48 -7.25 -14.99
C VAL A 158 -20.26 -6.86 -16.45
N GLY A 159 -19.49 -5.78 -16.70
CA GLY A 159 -19.17 -5.28 -18.05
C GLY A 159 -18.07 -6.07 -18.75
N SER A 160 -17.38 -6.97 -18.03
CA SER A 160 -16.29 -7.80 -18.56
C SER A 160 -16.36 -9.22 -18.00
N THR A 161 -15.33 -10.02 -18.26
CA THR A 161 -15.17 -11.37 -17.66
C THR A 161 -14.26 -11.36 -16.42
N SER A 162 -13.81 -10.20 -15.98
CA SER A 162 -12.88 -10.06 -14.86
C SER A 162 -13.53 -10.44 -13.54
N GLU A 163 -12.87 -11.33 -12.81
CA GLU A 163 -13.25 -11.73 -11.45
C GLU A 163 -11.99 -11.98 -10.63
N SER A 164 -12.00 -11.51 -9.40
CA SER A 164 -10.95 -11.82 -8.43
C SER A 164 -11.54 -12.27 -7.11
N ARG A 165 -10.78 -13.07 -6.36
CA ARG A 165 -11.20 -13.65 -5.09
C ARG A 165 -10.12 -13.48 -4.04
N ALA A 166 -10.56 -13.27 -2.80
CA ALA A 166 -9.70 -13.29 -1.63
C ALA A 166 -10.36 -14.08 -0.50
N GLN A 167 -9.54 -14.65 0.36
CA GLN A 167 -9.98 -15.35 1.56
C GLN A 167 -9.06 -15.02 2.72
N ALA A 168 -9.65 -14.81 3.90
CA ALA A 168 -8.90 -14.60 5.14
C ALA A 168 -9.71 -15.12 6.34
N GLU A 169 -9.03 -15.37 7.46
CA GLU A 169 -9.66 -15.76 8.71
C GLU A 169 -9.85 -14.52 9.60
N PHE A 170 -11.02 -14.38 10.18
CA PHE A 170 -11.34 -13.34 11.15
C PHE A 170 -11.98 -13.95 12.40
N THR A 171 -11.69 -13.37 13.55
CA THR A 171 -12.31 -13.77 14.81
C THR A 171 -13.28 -12.69 15.24
N ALA A 172 -14.59 -13.00 15.21
CA ALA A 172 -15.63 -12.17 15.78
C ALA A 172 -15.58 -12.34 17.32
N PRO A 173 -15.22 -11.30 18.09
CA PRO A 173 -15.12 -11.41 19.55
C PRO A 173 -16.50 -11.44 20.21
N GLY A 174 -16.62 -12.08 21.36
CA GLY A 174 -17.70 -11.81 22.28
C GLY A 174 -17.40 -10.51 23.05
N PHE A 175 -18.45 -9.76 23.40
CA PHE A 175 -18.31 -8.52 24.17
C PHE A 175 -19.07 -8.62 25.51
N ALA A 176 -18.31 -8.74 26.57
CA ALA A 176 -18.83 -8.75 27.94
C ALA A 176 -19.04 -7.31 28.48
N ALA A 177 -19.64 -7.21 29.66
CA ALA A 177 -19.69 -5.95 30.37
C ALA A 177 -18.28 -5.51 30.80
N GLY A 178 -17.93 -4.26 30.53
CA GLY A 178 -16.60 -3.72 30.81
C GLY A 178 -15.58 -3.91 29.65
N ASP A 179 -15.94 -4.58 28.55
CA ASP A 179 -15.07 -4.73 27.41
C ASP A 179 -15.01 -3.48 26.54
N VAL A 180 -13.97 -3.37 25.73
CA VAL A 180 -13.82 -2.40 24.66
C VAL A 180 -13.68 -3.12 23.30
N SER A 181 -14.13 -2.46 22.23
CA SER A 181 -13.85 -2.96 20.87
C SER A 181 -12.36 -2.76 20.51
N ALA A 182 -11.87 -3.53 19.54
CA ALA A 182 -10.68 -3.12 18.83
C ALA A 182 -10.92 -1.77 18.13
N PRO A 183 -9.90 -0.93 17.93
CA PRO A 183 -10.07 0.29 17.12
C PRO A 183 -10.53 -0.06 15.72
N ILE A 184 -11.58 0.61 15.24
CA ILE A 184 -12.09 0.45 13.88
C ILE A 184 -11.64 1.64 13.06
N LEU A 185 -10.80 1.39 12.06
CA LEU A 185 -10.33 2.44 11.16
C LEU A 185 -11.43 2.83 10.19
N ALA A 186 -11.75 4.10 10.14
CA ALA A 186 -12.86 4.62 9.36
C ALA A 186 -12.54 5.97 8.72
N TYR A 187 -13.24 6.32 7.66
CA TYR A 187 -13.24 7.66 7.07
C TYR A 187 -14.20 8.59 7.80
N GLN A 188 -15.31 8.02 8.27
CA GLN A 188 -16.32 8.73 9.05
C GLN A 188 -16.89 7.78 10.10
N ALA A 189 -17.20 8.31 11.27
CA ALA A 189 -17.90 7.57 12.31
C ALA A 189 -18.74 8.51 13.19
N THR A 190 -19.91 8.02 13.58
CA THR A 190 -20.78 8.66 14.56
C THR A 190 -21.10 7.68 15.67
N GLY A 191 -20.98 8.12 16.91
CA GLY A 191 -21.25 7.31 18.09
C GLY A 191 -22.72 6.88 18.20
N ARG A 192 -22.94 5.75 18.86
CA ARG A 192 -24.28 5.24 19.25
C ARG A 192 -24.36 5.04 20.77
N GLY A 193 -25.55 4.99 21.31
CA GLY A 193 -25.77 4.86 22.74
C GLY A 193 -26.32 3.52 23.18
N ASN A 194 -26.92 2.74 22.26
CA ASN A 194 -27.51 1.43 22.56
C ASN A 194 -27.01 0.38 21.57
N LEU A 195 -27.04 -0.88 22.00
CA LEU A 195 -26.63 -2.02 21.12
C LEU A 195 -27.58 -2.20 19.93
N ALA A 196 -28.85 -1.79 20.06
CA ALA A 196 -29.86 -1.84 19.00
C ALA A 196 -29.73 -0.73 17.96
N ASP A 197 -29.04 0.36 18.29
CA ASP A 197 -28.80 1.47 17.37
C ASP A 197 -27.90 1.03 16.20
N PRO A 198 -28.13 1.55 14.99
CA PRO A 198 -27.28 1.22 13.85
C PRO A 198 -25.85 1.69 14.08
N LEU A 199 -24.88 0.87 13.68
CA LEU A 199 -23.49 1.26 13.63
C LEU A 199 -23.28 2.17 12.40
N ASN A 200 -23.06 3.46 12.65
CA ASN A 200 -22.95 4.47 11.61
C ASN A 200 -21.50 4.90 11.40
N LEU A 201 -20.83 4.20 10.50
CA LEU A 201 -19.45 4.49 10.09
C LEU A 201 -19.22 4.13 8.61
N VAL A 202 -18.26 4.81 8.01
CA VAL A 202 -17.69 4.45 6.71
C VAL A 202 -16.31 3.85 6.98
N LEU A 203 -16.20 2.52 6.82
CA LEU A 203 -14.99 1.78 7.10
C LEU A 203 -13.86 2.21 6.14
N ASN A 204 -12.63 2.27 6.63
CA ASN A 204 -11.43 2.37 5.81
C ASN A 204 -10.90 0.95 5.51
N PRO A 205 -11.22 0.35 4.34
CA PRO A 205 -10.90 -1.05 4.08
C PRO A 205 -9.42 -1.34 3.98
N ARG A 206 -8.64 -0.37 3.51
CA ARG A 206 -7.19 -0.46 3.43
C ARG A 206 -6.54 -0.28 4.81
N GLY A 207 -7.20 0.46 5.70
CA GLY A 207 -6.59 0.93 6.93
C GLY A 207 -5.39 1.82 6.67
N ALA A 208 -5.40 2.52 5.55
CA ALA A 208 -4.29 3.35 5.07
C ALA A 208 -4.71 4.83 5.01
N VAL A 209 -3.74 5.70 5.26
CA VAL A 209 -3.88 7.16 5.11
C VAL A 209 -2.66 7.73 4.41
N GLY A 210 -2.87 8.85 3.70
CA GLY A 210 -1.81 9.59 3.03
C GLY A 210 -0.94 10.38 4.02
N TYR A 211 0.37 10.25 3.87
CA TYR A 211 1.35 10.98 4.69
C TYR A 211 1.22 12.49 4.48
N GLY A 212 1.04 13.21 5.58
CA GLY A 212 0.90 14.65 5.56
C GLY A 212 -0.43 15.19 5.01
N SER A 213 -1.35 14.34 4.54
CA SER A 213 -2.61 14.79 3.93
C SER A 213 -3.85 14.35 4.70
N ASP A 214 -3.90 13.10 5.17
CA ASP A 214 -5.11 12.51 5.69
C ASP A 214 -5.10 12.36 7.21
N THR A 215 -6.25 12.58 7.83
CA THR A 215 -6.47 12.29 9.25
C THR A 215 -6.74 10.80 9.44
N LEU A 216 -5.96 10.15 10.31
CA LEU A 216 -6.24 8.79 10.73
C LEU A 216 -7.34 8.78 11.78
N LEU A 217 -8.50 8.22 11.45
CA LEU A 217 -9.65 8.13 12.33
C LEU A 217 -9.82 6.71 12.86
N ALA A 218 -9.90 6.56 14.18
CA ALA A 218 -10.20 5.32 14.86
C ALA A 218 -11.47 5.48 15.71
N TYR A 219 -12.44 4.58 15.48
CA TYR A 219 -13.69 4.47 16.24
C TYR A 219 -13.57 3.32 17.23
N ILE A 220 -13.95 3.56 18.49
CA ILE A 220 -13.84 2.59 19.59
C ILE A 220 -15.15 2.63 20.40
N GLU A 221 -15.67 1.48 20.79
CA GLU A 221 -16.82 1.35 21.69
C GLU A 221 -16.41 0.70 23.00
N GLY A 222 -16.96 1.22 24.09
CA GLY A 222 -16.95 0.60 25.40
C GLY A 222 -18.35 0.10 25.76
N TYR A 223 -18.43 -1.05 26.39
CA TYR A 223 -19.68 -1.77 26.60
C TYR A 223 -20.01 -1.95 28.07
N ARG A 224 -21.18 -1.46 28.48
CA ARG A 224 -21.80 -1.73 29.78
C ARG A 224 -20.87 -1.53 30.99
N PHE A 225 -20.07 -0.46 30.95
CA PHE A 225 -19.27 -0.05 32.11
C PHE A 225 -20.23 0.33 33.27
N ALA A 226 -20.08 -0.31 34.45
CA ALA A 226 -20.93 -0.04 35.61
C ALA A 226 -20.63 1.31 36.28
N LYS A 227 -19.41 1.84 36.11
CA LYS A 227 -18.92 3.09 36.69
C LYS A 227 -18.00 3.81 35.73
N PRO A 228 -17.72 5.11 35.97
CA PRO A 228 -16.71 5.82 35.19
C PRO A 228 -15.38 5.05 35.14
N THR A 229 -14.89 4.82 33.92
CA THR A 229 -13.70 3.99 33.65
C THR A 229 -12.84 4.69 32.62
N THR A 230 -11.53 4.66 32.86
CA THR A 230 -10.53 5.15 31.92
C THR A 230 -9.77 3.98 31.32
N VAL A 231 -9.60 3.97 30.02
CA VAL A 231 -8.91 2.91 29.25
C VAL A 231 -7.78 3.54 28.46
N PRO A 232 -6.54 3.04 28.58
CA PRO A 232 -5.41 3.60 27.83
C PRO A 232 -5.55 3.35 26.34
N PHE A 233 -5.08 4.31 25.56
CA PHE A 233 -4.95 4.22 24.12
C PHE A 233 -3.55 4.63 23.70
N LYS A 234 -2.92 3.85 22.80
CA LYS A 234 -1.56 4.09 22.31
C LYS A 234 -1.49 3.89 20.81
N VAL A 235 -0.62 4.67 20.16
CA VAL A 235 -0.20 4.44 18.78
C VAL A 235 1.30 4.16 18.79
N ILE A 236 1.67 3.05 18.21
CA ILE A 236 3.04 2.51 18.23
C ILE A 236 3.51 2.37 16.78
N ASP A 237 4.71 2.87 16.48
CA ASP A 237 5.32 2.78 15.15
C ASP A 237 6.00 1.42 14.89
N GLU A 238 6.55 1.24 13.68
CA GLU A 238 7.29 0.03 13.28
C GLU A 238 8.53 -0.21 14.16
N GLN A 239 9.12 0.85 14.73
CA GLN A 239 10.29 0.80 15.61
C GLN A 239 9.92 0.51 17.07
N GLN A 240 8.65 0.28 17.38
CA GLN A 240 8.09 0.07 18.71
C GLN A 240 8.13 1.32 19.60
N HIS A 241 8.22 2.53 19.05
CA HIS A 241 8.08 3.76 19.80
C HIS A 241 6.59 4.11 19.94
N VAL A 242 6.22 4.57 21.12
CA VAL A 242 4.89 5.17 21.34
C VAL A 242 4.91 6.58 20.80
N ILE A 243 4.23 6.82 19.67
CA ILE A 243 4.17 8.13 19.02
C ILE A 243 2.95 8.96 19.46
N HIS A 244 1.96 8.31 20.05
CA HIS A 244 0.79 8.96 20.63
C HIS A 244 0.26 8.13 21.80
N GLU A 245 -0.13 8.80 22.89
CA GLU A 245 -0.75 8.18 24.06
C GLU A 245 -1.88 9.05 24.55
N ASP A 246 -3.03 8.44 24.86
CA ASP A 246 -4.24 9.12 25.36
C ASP A 246 -5.02 8.20 26.31
N GLU A 247 -6.01 8.76 27.00
CA GLU A 247 -6.91 8.07 27.89
C GLU A 247 -8.36 8.20 27.41
N LEU A 248 -8.95 7.06 27.06
CA LEU A 248 -10.37 6.98 26.69
C LEU A 248 -11.25 6.97 27.94
N ARG A 249 -12.14 7.93 28.08
CA ARG A 249 -12.99 8.08 29.26
C ARG A 249 -14.42 7.66 28.95
N PHE A 250 -14.87 6.61 29.62
CA PHE A 250 -16.23 6.11 29.58
C PHE A 250 -16.94 6.52 30.87
N ARG A 251 -18.17 7.07 30.76
CA ARG A 251 -18.93 7.59 31.89
C ARG A 251 -19.51 6.47 32.73
N GLY A 252 -19.82 5.34 32.12
CA GLY A 252 -20.53 4.22 32.71
C GLY A 252 -22.06 4.43 32.77
N GLY A 253 -22.80 3.36 33.05
CA GLY A 253 -24.24 3.36 33.12
C GLY A 253 -24.97 3.32 31.76
N HIS A 254 -24.24 3.15 30.66
CA HIS A 254 -24.80 3.05 29.32
C HIS A 254 -24.50 1.67 28.70
N GLU A 255 -25.35 1.23 27.77
CA GLU A 255 -25.05 -0.02 27.03
C GLU A 255 -23.84 0.09 26.15
N VAL A 256 -23.68 1.22 25.45
CA VAL A 256 -22.56 1.55 24.58
C VAL A 256 -22.15 2.99 24.78
N GLU A 257 -20.88 3.22 24.86
CA GLU A 257 -20.27 4.55 24.77
C GLU A 257 -19.19 4.54 23.71
N SER A 258 -19.23 5.50 22.79
CA SER A 258 -18.31 5.57 21.65
C SER A 258 -17.27 6.65 21.83
N GLN A 259 -16.05 6.37 21.39
CA GLN A 259 -14.96 7.32 21.29
C GLN A 259 -14.48 7.40 19.83
N VAL A 260 -14.20 8.61 19.36
CA VAL A 260 -13.65 8.85 18.02
C VAL A 260 -12.33 9.60 18.16
N ILE A 261 -11.26 8.90 17.90
CA ILE A 261 -9.90 9.46 17.93
C ILE A 261 -9.54 9.92 16.53
N ARG A 262 -8.98 11.14 16.44
CA ARG A 262 -8.49 11.73 15.22
C ARG A 262 -7.02 12.09 15.40
N LEU A 263 -6.15 11.40 14.68
CA LEU A 263 -4.74 11.72 14.64
C LEU A 263 -4.46 12.58 13.41
N SER A 264 -3.92 13.77 13.65
CA SER A 264 -3.61 14.70 12.56
C SER A 264 -2.52 14.14 11.64
N PRO A 265 -2.50 14.54 10.36
CA PRO A 265 -1.47 14.09 9.42
C PRO A 265 -0.04 14.34 9.87
N ASP A 266 0.17 15.42 10.64
CA ASP A 266 1.50 15.82 11.14
C ASP A 266 1.91 15.05 12.41
N SER A 267 1.01 14.28 13.01
CA SER A 267 1.26 13.50 14.25
C SER A 267 1.50 12.02 14.01
N VAL A 268 1.45 11.55 12.76
CA VAL A 268 1.65 10.15 12.40
C VAL A 268 2.92 9.99 11.56
N SER A 269 3.75 9.01 11.92
CA SER A 269 4.95 8.65 11.16
C SER A 269 4.62 7.77 9.96
N LEU A 270 5.48 7.80 8.94
CA LEU A 270 5.43 6.84 7.84
C LEU A 270 5.62 5.41 8.36
N GLY A 271 4.93 4.47 7.71
CA GLY A 271 5.08 3.06 8.01
C GLY A 271 3.82 2.42 8.59
N GLU A 272 3.99 1.22 9.13
CA GLU A 272 2.93 0.51 9.84
C GLU A 272 2.79 1.07 11.25
N LEU A 273 1.58 1.45 11.61
CA LEU A 273 1.21 1.87 12.96
C LEU A 273 0.34 0.80 13.60
N ARG A 274 0.53 0.54 14.88
CA ARG A 274 -0.40 -0.24 15.71
C ARG A 274 -1.16 0.68 16.65
N LEU A 275 -2.47 0.69 16.51
CA LEU A 275 -3.38 1.37 17.43
C LEU A 275 -3.83 0.35 18.46
N VAL A 276 -3.53 0.61 19.71
CA VAL A 276 -3.74 -0.30 20.83
C VAL A 276 -4.66 0.35 21.85
N VAL A 277 -5.69 -0.35 22.27
CA VAL A 277 -6.65 0.06 23.28
C VAL A 277 -6.68 -0.96 24.42
N GLY A 278 -6.71 -0.49 25.66
CA GLY A 278 -6.62 -1.34 26.86
C GLY A 278 -5.19 -1.70 27.24
N ASP A 279 -5.08 -2.60 28.21
CA ASP A 279 -3.81 -3.08 28.75
C ASP A 279 -3.88 -4.58 29.08
N GLY A 280 -2.72 -5.25 29.15
CA GLY A 280 -2.61 -6.63 29.52
C GLY A 280 -3.51 -7.57 28.70
N GLN A 281 -4.38 -8.35 29.38
CA GLN A 281 -5.26 -9.31 28.72
C GLN A 281 -6.46 -8.66 28.01
N SER A 282 -6.79 -7.42 28.36
CA SER A 282 -7.86 -6.64 27.74
C SER A 282 -7.42 -5.89 26.48
N GLU A 283 -6.15 -5.96 26.12
CA GLU A 283 -5.59 -5.26 24.96
C GLU A 283 -6.26 -5.68 23.66
N ARG A 284 -6.65 -4.69 22.86
CA ARG A 284 -7.20 -4.83 21.51
C ARG A 284 -6.42 -3.94 20.59
N GLN A 285 -6.10 -4.43 19.39
CA GLN A 285 -5.28 -3.68 18.46
C GLN A 285 -5.75 -3.79 17.00
N VAL A 286 -5.36 -2.80 16.21
CA VAL A 286 -5.48 -2.81 14.75
C VAL A 286 -4.24 -2.21 14.12
N SER A 287 -3.81 -2.74 12.97
CA SER A 287 -2.74 -2.14 12.16
C SER A 287 -3.31 -1.12 11.20
N ALA A 288 -2.68 0.06 11.15
CA ALA A 288 -2.88 1.10 10.16
C ALA A 288 -1.61 1.29 9.33
N LEU A 289 -1.75 1.84 8.14
CA LEU A 289 -0.64 2.15 7.24
C LEU A 289 -0.60 3.64 6.95
N VAL A 290 0.56 4.26 7.12
CA VAL A 290 0.82 5.62 6.62
C VAL A 290 1.80 5.51 5.45
N SER A 291 1.36 5.88 4.27
CA SER A 291 2.17 5.83 3.05
C SER A 291 2.06 7.14 2.27
N PHE A 292 2.97 7.36 1.34
CA PHE A 292 2.98 8.62 0.57
C PHE A 292 1.72 8.84 -0.25
N THR A 293 1.14 7.76 -0.77
CA THR A 293 -0.17 7.76 -1.44
C THR A 293 -0.89 6.46 -1.13
N GLN A 294 -2.21 6.44 -1.31
CA GLN A 294 -2.99 5.21 -1.17
C GLN A 294 -2.74 4.21 -2.33
N ALA A 295 -2.24 4.69 -3.47
CA ALA A 295 -1.95 3.88 -4.64
C ALA A 295 -0.59 3.14 -4.53
N TRP A 296 0.37 3.70 -3.80
CA TRP A 296 1.74 3.21 -3.72
C TRP A 296 2.17 3.02 -2.26
N VAL A 297 2.53 1.80 -1.90
CA VAL A 297 2.97 1.46 -0.54
C VAL A 297 4.47 1.78 -0.40
N VAL A 298 4.80 3.05 -0.26
CA VAL A 298 6.15 3.51 0.10
C VAL A 298 6.09 4.09 1.51
N THR A 299 6.84 3.50 2.41
CA THR A 299 6.80 3.81 3.86
C THR A 299 8.12 4.38 4.38
N ASN A 300 9.11 4.60 3.52
CA ASN A 300 10.39 5.19 3.86
C ASN A 300 10.62 6.49 3.07
N PHE A 301 10.96 7.57 3.78
CA PHE A 301 11.11 8.90 3.17
C PHE A 301 12.30 8.98 2.21
N ASP A 302 13.44 8.45 2.62
CA ASP A 302 14.65 8.50 1.78
C ASP A 302 14.52 7.62 0.54
N GLU A 303 13.81 6.48 0.67
CA GLU A 303 13.48 5.64 -0.47
C GLU A 303 12.55 6.35 -1.46
N MET A 304 11.52 7.06 -0.97
CA MET A 304 10.68 7.88 -1.84
C MET A 304 11.51 8.90 -2.62
N LEU A 305 12.41 9.61 -1.94
CA LEU A 305 13.28 10.59 -2.60
C LEU A 305 14.22 9.94 -3.62
N ASP A 306 14.69 8.71 -3.36
CA ASP A 306 15.49 7.95 -4.32
C ASP A 306 14.69 7.50 -5.54
N LEU A 307 13.42 7.12 -5.33
CA LEU A 307 12.51 6.78 -6.43
C LEU A 307 12.20 7.99 -7.32
N LEU A 308 12.20 9.21 -6.77
CA LEU A 308 11.93 10.45 -7.52
C LEU A 308 13.10 10.95 -8.38
N ARG A 309 14.25 10.27 -8.38
CA ARG A 309 15.48 10.75 -9.07
C ARG A 309 15.32 11.10 -10.54
N TYR A 310 14.37 10.49 -11.25
CA TYR A 310 14.12 10.77 -12.67
C TYR A 310 12.89 11.64 -12.91
N PHE A 311 12.18 12.04 -11.85
CA PHE A 311 10.93 12.79 -11.96
C PHE A 311 11.14 14.22 -12.47
N GLY A 312 12.29 14.83 -12.14
CA GLY A 312 12.70 16.11 -12.73
C GLY A 312 12.55 17.32 -11.81
N HIS A 313 12.31 17.14 -10.53
CA HIS A 313 12.19 18.19 -9.52
C HIS A 313 13.37 18.09 -8.53
N ASP A 314 14.60 18.15 -9.06
CA ASP A 314 15.81 17.85 -8.28
C ASP A 314 16.05 18.84 -7.13
N GLU A 315 15.65 20.11 -7.29
CA GLU A 315 15.82 21.14 -6.24
C GLU A 315 14.91 20.86 -5.04
N GLU A 316 13.62 20.57 -5.30
CA GLU A 316 12.61 20.27 -4.29
C GLU A 316 12.93 18.92 -3.61
N VAL A 317 13.31 17.90 -4.36
CA VAL A 317 13.72 16.59 -3.83
C VAL A 317 14.94 16.74 -2.92
N ASN A 318 15.94 17.52 -3.32
CA ASN A 318 17.12 17.77 -2.50
C ASN A 318 16.81 18.64 -1.28
N ALA A 319 15.86 19.57 -1.38
CA ALA A 319 15.39 20.34 -0.24
C ALA A 319 14.70 19.44 0.80
N MET A 320 13.81 18.55 0.37
CA MET A 320 13.15 17.56 1.22
C MET A 320 14.16 16.62 1.90
N ARG A 321 15.21 16.19 1.19
CA ARG A 321 16.28 15.34 1.75
C ARG A 321 17.03 15.98 2.90
N ARG A 322 17.19 17.30 2.87
CA ARG A 322 17.89 18.07 3.92
C ARG A 322 16.97 18.57 5.04
N ALA A 323 15.67 18.45 4.85
CA ALA A 323 14.70 18.96 5.79
C ALA A 323 14.67 18.14 7.09
N PRO A 324 14.46 18.81 8.24
CA PRO A 324 14.18 18.11 9.48
C PRO A 324 12.87 17.33 9.38
N GLU A 325 12.75 16.25 10.13
CA GLU A 325 11.60 15.34 10.08
C GLU A 325 10.27 16.07 10.28
N SER A 326 10.22 17.05 11.18
CA SER A 326 9.03 17.87 11.47
C SER A 326 8.51 18.68 10.28
N GLU A 327 9.32 18.92 9.25
CA GLU A 327 8.92 19.67 8.05
C GLU A 327 8.61 18.76 6.85
N ARG A 328 9.03 17.53 6.88
CA ARG A 328 8.94 16.59 5.73
C ARG A 328 7.51 16.40 5.26
N ALA A 329 6.55 16.21 6.17
CA ALA A 329 5.14 16.03 5.82
C ALA A 329 4.56 17.25 5.09
N ARG A 330 4.87 18.47 5.56
CA ARG A 330 4.46 19.72 4.90
C ARG A 330 5.08 19.85 3.51
N MET A 331 6.40 19.66 3.42
CA MET A 331 7.12 19.75 2.13
C MET A 331 6.64 18.72 1.12
N TRP A 332 6.35 17.50 1.56
CA TRP A 332 5.76 16.49 0.70
C TRP A 332 4.39 16.90 0.16
N ARG A 333 3.52 17.42 1.02
CA ARG A 333 2.19 17.91 0.62
C ARG A 333 2.27 19.04 -0.41
N GLU A 334 3.20 19.99 -0.19
CA GLU A 334 3.46 21.08 -1.14
C GLU A 334 3.99 20.56 -2.48
N PHE A 335 4.94 19.63 -2.45
CA PHE A 335 5.49 18.97 -3.64
C PHE A 335 4.40 18.21 -4.41
N TYR A 336 3.56 17.43 -3.72
CA TYR A 336 2.46 16.68 -4.31
C TYR A 336 1.48 17.60 -5.03
N ALA A 337 1.08 18.70 -4.40
CA ALA A 337 0.17 19.69 -4.99
C ALA A 337 0.79 20.46 -6.16
N GLN A 338 2.08 20.81 -6.11
CA GLN A 338 2.77 21.54 -7.18
C GLN A 338 3.00 20.69 -8.43
N THR A 339 3.18 19.41 -8.27
CA THR A 339 3.44 18.47 -9.38
C THR A 339 2.19 17.83 -9.97
N ASP A 340 1.02 18.13 -9.41
CA ASP A 340 -0.28 17.66 -9.88
C ASP A 340 -0.72 18.44 -11.14
N PRO A 341 -0.84 17.78 -12.29
CA PRO A 341 -1.28 18.44 -13.53
C PRO A 341 -2.78 18.68 -13.58
N ASN A 342 -3.57 18.09 -12.66
CA ASN A 342 -5.02 18.13 -12.69
C ASN A 342 -5.63 18.18 -11.29
N THR A 343 -5.85 19.38 -10.79
CA THR A 343 -6.42 19.62 -9.46
C THR A 343 -7.93 19.29 -9.33
N VAL A 344 -8.56 18.77 -10.38
CA VAL A 344 -9.99 18.35 -10.36
C VAL A 344 -10.14 16.96 -9.74
N THR A 345 -9.13 16.12 -9.89
CA THR A 345 -9.05 14.80 -9.28
C THR A 345 -8.23 14.86 -7.98
N PRO A 346 -8.50 13.99 -6.99
CA PRO A 346 -7.75 14.01 -5.74
C PRO A 346 -6.35 13.34 -5.85
N GLU A 347 -6.07 12.67 -6.97
CA GLU A 347 -4.80 12.00 -7.21
C GLU A 347 -3.86 12.84 -8.10
N ASN A 348 -2.55 12.70 -7.89
CA ASN A 348 -1.56 13.30 -8.77
C ASN A 348 -1.23 12.33 -9.92
N GLU A 349 -1.79 12.59 -11.10
CA GLU A 349 -1.65 11.72 -12.26
C GLU A 349 -0.21 11.64 -12.78
N ALA A 350 0.56 12.71 -12.64
CA ALA A 350 1.98 12.71 -13.05
C ALA A 350 2.80 11.74 -12.19
N LEU A 351 2.63 11.78 -10.88
CA LEU A 351 3.29 10.84 -9.95
C LEU A 351 2.79 9.41 -10.17
N ASN A 352 1.49 9.21 -10.34
CA ASN A 352 0.93 7.88 -10.59
C ASN A 352 1.47 7.27 -11.90
N GLN A 353 1.54 8.05 -12.98
CA GLN A 353 2.13 7.61 -14.23
C GLN A 353 3.62 7.28 -14.07
N TYR A 354 4.35 8.13 -13.36
CA TYR A 354 5.77 7.93 -13.08
C TYR A 354 6.03 6.63 -12.31
N PHE A 355 5.33 6.38 -11.21
CA PHE A 355 5.48 5.15 -10.42
C PHE A 355 5.00 3.91 -11.18
N SER A 356 3.97 4.03 -12.00
CA SER A 356 3.55 2.94 -12.90
C SER A 356 4.68 2.55 -13.86
N ARG A 357 5.41 3.53 -14.42
CA ARG A 357 6.58 3.27 -15.27
C ARG A 357 7.74 2.63 -14.50
N ILE A 358 8.00 3.04 -13.24
CA ILE A 358 8.98 2.38 -12.36
C ILE A 358 8.63 0.91 -12.16
N ALA A 359 7.37 0.60 -11.84
CA ALA A 359 6.90 -0.77 -11.66
C ALA A 359 7.09 -1.61 -12.93
N GLN A 360 6.70 -1.08 -14.09
CA GLN A 360 6.88 -1.73 -15.38
C GLN A 360 8.36 -1.92 -15.74
N ALA A 361 9.21 -0.93 -15.48
CA ALA A 361 10.64 -1.04 -15.73
C ALA A 361 11.27 -2.16 -14.90
N ASN A 362 10.86 -2.29 -13.63
CA ASN A 362 11.34 -3.37 -12.76
C ASN A 362 10.92 -4.76 -13.25
N GLN A 363 9.72 -4.90 -13.80
CA GLN A 363 9.26 -6.18 -14.36
C GLN A 363 9.97 -6.54 -15.67
N ARG A 364 10.28 -5.55 -16.52
CA ARG A 364 10.79 -5.75 -17.87
C ARG A 364 12.32 -5.87 -17.95
N PHE A 365 13.04 -5.24 -17.03
CA PHE A 365 14.52 -5.06 -17.13
C PHE A 365 15.24 -5.70 -15.95
N THR A 366 14.92 -6.97 -15.64
CA THR A 366 15.47 -7.72 -14.51
C THR A 366 16.81 -8.41 -14.80
N ASP A 367 17.24 -8.44 -16.04
CA ASP A 367 18.39 -9.18 -16.56
C ASP A 367 19.75 -8.61 -16.15
N GLU A 368 19.81 -7.45 -15.53
CA GLU A 368 21.04 -6.76 -15.19
C GLU A 368 21.54 -6.96 -13.74
N GLY A 369 20.81 -7.71 -12.92
CA GLY A 369 21.16 -7.96 -11.52
C GLY A 369 20.99 -6.75 -10.59
N ILE A 370 20.38 -5.67 -11.10
CA ILE A 370 19.96 -4.46 -10.34
C ILE A 370 18.48 -4.20 -10.57
N ALA A 371 17.88 -3.35 -9.76
CA ALA A 371 16.49 -2.95 -9.95
C ALA A 371 16.29 -2.41 -11.38
N GLY A 372 15.29 -2.94 -12.10
CA GLY A 372 15.10 -2.66 -13.52
C GLY A 372 14.98 -1.18 -13.87
N TRP A 373 14.34 -0.38 -13.01
CA TRP A 373 14.23 1.08 -13.18
C TRP A 373 15.58 1.82 -13.05
N ARG A 374 16.60 1.20 -12.44
CA ARG A 374 17.95 1.75 -12.31
C ARG A 374 18.87 1.39 -13.48
N THR A 375 18.44 0.55 -14.40
CA THR A 375 19.18 0.23 -15.63
C THR A 375 19.07 1.38 -16.62
N ASP A 376 19.97 1.44 -17.61
CA ASP A 376 19.91 2.46 -18.67
C ASP A 376 18.58 2.39 -19.44
N ARG A 377 18.06 1.18 -19.67
CA ARG A 377 16.73 0.99 -20.27
C ARG A 377 15.62 1.47 -19.36
N GLY A 378 15.74 1.18 -18.06
CA GLY A 378 14.78 1.63 -17.05
C GLY A 378 14.73 3.15 -16.94
N GLU A 379 15.86 3.83 -16.90
CA GLU A 379 15.94 5.29 -16.88
C GLU A 379 15.21 5.91 -18.07
N VAL A 380 15.52 5.44 -19.29
CA VAL A 380 14.86 5.94 -20.51
C VAL A 380 13.36 5.64 -20.49
N PHE A 381 12.95 4.44 -20.09
CA PHE A 381 11.55 4.03 -20.02
C PHE A 381 10.76 4.84 -18.99
N VAL A 382 11.34 5.10 -17.81
CA VAL A 382 10.67 5.88 -16.75
C VAL A 382 10.46 7.32 -17.20
N THR A 383 11.46 7.92 -17.84
CA THR A 383 11.43 9.34 -18.23
C THR A 383 10.62 9.60 -19.49
N LEU A 384 10.82 8.84 -20.56
CA LEU A 384 10.21 9.05 -21.86
C LEU A 384 8.97 8.16 -22.11
N GLY A 385 8.73 7.14 -21.26
CA GLY A 385 7.70 6.14 -21.48
C GLY A 385 8.15 4.99 -22.38
N PRO A 386 7.24 4.10 -22.78
CA PRO A 386 7.54 3.01 -23.70
C PRO A 386 7.95 3.54 -25.07
N PRO A 387 8.95 2.92 -25.74
CA PRO A 387 9.28 3.27 -27.13
C PRO A 387 8.16 2.84 -28.08
N ASP A 388 8.01 3.56 -29.20
CA ASP A 388 7.05 3.21 -30.25
C ASP A 388 7.48 1.93 -30.98
N GLU A 389 8.80 1.71 -31.15
CA GLU A 389 9.35 0.53 -31.80
C GLU A 389 10.60 0.03 -31.07
N VAL A 390 10.70 -1.30 -30.96
CA VAL A 390 11.89 -1.98 -30.45
C VAL A 390 12.39 -2.96 -31.50
N VAL A 391 13.64 -2.78 -31.94
CA VAL A 391 14.31 -3.68 -32.92
C VAL A 391 15.56 -4.24 -32.30
N GLU A 392 15.70 -5.54 -32.34
CA GLU A 392 16.89 -6.26 -31.87
C GLU A 392 17.69 -6.78 -33.06
N ASN A 393 18.99 -6.47 -33.06
CA ASN A 393 19.93 -7.08 -33.97
C ASN A 393 20.83 -8.05 -33.18
N SER A 394 20.48 -9.33 -33.26
CA SER A 394 21.23 -10.40 -32.59
C SER A 394 21.83 -11.33 -33.62
N PRO A 395 23.07 -11.15 -34.03
CA PRO A 395 23.74 -12.06 -34.98
C PRO A 395 24.17 -13.37 -34.29
N GLY A 396 23.18 -14.20 -33.87
CA GLY A 396 23.42 -15.59 -33.45
C GLY A 396 24.23 -15.85 -32.17
N THR A 397 24.82 -14.83 -31.56
CA THR A 397 25.58 -14.93 -30.31
C THR A 397 25.11 -13.89 -29.31
N THR A 398 25.09 -14.22 -28.01
CA THR A 398 24.76 -13.31 -26.95
C THR A 398 25.71 -12.12 -26.81
N ALA A 399 26.94 -12.27 -27.28
CA ALA A 399 27.93 -11.20 -27.31
C ALA A 399 27.63 -10.20 -28.46
N ASN A 400 27.64 -8.90 -28.18
CA ASN A 400 27.31 -7.80 -29.09
C ASN A 400 25.83 -7.67 -29.48
N ARG A 401 24.93 -8.11 -28.66
CA ARG A 401 23.48 -7.82 -28.79
C ARG A 401 23.24 -6.31 -28.81
N ILE A 402 22.62 -5.80 -29.89
CA ILE A 402 22.26 -4.39 -30.02
C ILE A 402 20.72 -4.29 -30.04
N LEU A 403 20.19 -3.42 -29.21
CA LEU A 403 18.77 -3.10 -29.15
C LEU A 403 18.58 -1.65 -29.57
N ARG A 404 17.71 -1.39 -30.55
CA ARG A 404 17.29 -0.05 -30.95
C ARG A 404 15.90 0.24 -30.42
N TRP A 405 15.75 1.38 -29.75
CA TRP A 405 14.48 1.95 -29.36
C TRP A 405 14.20 3.21 -30.18
N SER A 406 13.01 3.29 -30.78
CA SER A 406 12.60 4.44 -31.59
C SER A 406 11.40 5.13 -30.91
N TYR A 407 11.52 6.45 -30.78
CA TYR A 407 10.47 7.36 -30.31
C TYR A 407 10.12 8.31 -31.47
N ILE A 408 9.07 7.98 -32.21
CA ILE A 408 8.69 8.65 -33.47
C ILE A 408 8.35 10.11 -33.23
N ASN A 409 7.50 10.39 -32.24
CA ASN A 409 7.06 11.74 -31.91
C ASN A 409 8.20 12.64 -31.40
N LEU A 410 9.22 12.04 -30.75
CA LEU A 410 10.38 12.75 -30.26
C LEU A 410 11.51 12.84 -31.29
N ARG A 411 11.38 12.14 -32.43
CA ARG A 411 12.43 11.98 -33.46
C ARG A 411 13.75 11.50 -32.82
N LEU A 412 13.66 10.49 -31.97
CA LEU A 412 14.77 9.98 -31.20
C LEU A 412 14.95 8.48 -31.45
N GLU A 413 16.17 8.07 -31.74
CA GLU A 413 16.58 6.69 -31.79
C GLU A 413 17.69 6.45 -30.76
N LEU A 414 17.54 5.42 -29.93
CA LEU A 414 18.48 5.05 -28.90
C LEU A 414 18.96 3.62 -29.09
N PHE A 415 20.27 3.44 -28.98
CA PHE A 415 20.93 2.16 -29.15
C PHE A 415 21.51 1.70 -27.82
N PHE A 416 21.13 0.50 -27.41
CA PHE A 416 21.68 -0.20 -26.25
C PHE A 416 22.50 -1.37 -26.73
N ARG A 417 23.67 -1.61 -26.12
CA ARG A 417 24.57 -2.72 -26.45
C ARG A 417 24.93 -3.51 -25.19
N ASP A 418 24.93 -4.84 -25.33
CA ASP A 418 25.49 -5.74 -24.33
C ASP A 418 26.99 -5.92 -24.64
N GLU A 419 27.85 -5.21 -23.89
CA GLU A 419 29.28 -5.28 -24.02
C GLU A 419 29.89 -6.52 -23.36
N SER A 420 29.16 -7.06 -22.36
CA SER A 420 29.63 -8.17 -21.53
C SER A 420 29.20 -9.55 -22.04
N GLY A 421 28.15 -9.61 -22.85
CA GLY A 421 27.48 -10.86 -23.23
C GLY A 421 26.66 -11.52 -22.14
N PHE A 422 26.48 -10.82 -20.99
CA PHE A 422 25.69 -11.29 -19.83
C PHE A 422 24.32 -10.64 -19.69
N GLY A 423 23.81 -10.00 -20.75
CA GLY A 423 22.50 -9.36 -20.76
C GLY A 423 22.48 -7.92 -20.25
N ARG A 424 23.65 -7.32 -19.93
CA ARG A 424 23.75 -5.91 -19.48
C ARG A 424 23.72 -4.96 -20.67
N LEU A 425 22.53 -4.50 -21.02
CA LEU A 425 22.33 -3.56 -22.12
C LEU A 425 22.59 -2.12 -21.66
N ARG A 426 23.72 -1.55 -22.10
CA ARG A 426 24.13 -0.17 -21.82
C ARG A 426 23.79 0.76 -22.98
N LEU A 427 23.30 1.97 -22.65
CA LEU A 427 23.04 3.02 -23.63
C LEU A 427 24.37 3.49 -24.23
N LEU A 428 24.48 3.47 -25.58
CA LEU A 428 25.68 3.94 -26.25
C LEU A 428 25.98 5.41 -25.96
N PRO A 429 27.21 5.86 -25.87
CA PRO A 429 27.55 7.25 -25.54
C PRO A 429 26.91 8.29 -26.47
N SER A 430 26.81 8.01 -27.78
CA SER A 430 26.09 8.87 -28.74
C SER A 430 24.63 8.96 -28.41
N SER A 431 23.97 7.83 -28.13
CA SER A 431 22.57 7.77 -27.73
C SER A 431 22.31 8.43 -26.38
N ARG A 432 23.27 8.37 -25.45
CA ARG A 432 23.18 9.08 -24.15
C ARG A 432 23.09 10.59 -24.37
N ALA A 433 23.92 11.17 -25.21
CA ALA A 433 23.88 12.59 -25.52
C ALA A 433 22.57 13.01 -26.21
N ASP A 434 22.03 12.17 -27.11
CA ASP A 434 20.75 12.42 -27.79
C ASP A 434 19.57 12.35 -26.82
N TYR A 435 19.60 11.36 -25.92
CA TYR A 435 18.62 11.19 -24.85
C TYR A 435 18.60 12.40 -23.92
N GLU A 436 19.74 12.83 -23.39
CA GLU A 436 19.84 13.96 -22.46
C GLU A 436 19.33 15.27 -23.09
N ARG A 437 19.67 15.52 -24.36
CA ARG A 437 19.15 16.69 -25.10
C ARG A 437 17.64 16.62 -25.26
N THR A 438 17.12 15.45 -25.59
CA THR A 438 15.68 15.25 -25.78
C THR A 438 14.92 15.40 -24.47
N LEU A 439 15.43 14.78 -23.38
CA LEU A 439 14.85 14.89 -22.06
C LEU A 439 14.78 16.34 -21.56
N ALA A 440 15.88 17.11 -21.76
CA ALA A 440 15.91 18.53 -21.41
C ALA A 440 14.90 19.35 -22.21
N ARG A 441 14.62 18.99 -23.47
CA ARG A 441 13.60 19.62 -24.30
C ARG A 441 12.18 19.28 -23.82
N VAL A 442 11.92 18.00 -23.53
CA VAL A 442 10.61 17.53 -23.05
C VAL A 442 10.26 18.18 -21.71
N ARG A 443 11.20 18.24 -20.79
CA ARG A 443 11.00 18.89 -19.48
C ARG A 443 10.65 20.38 -19.60
N ARG A 444 11.29 21.10 -20.53
CA ARG A 444 10.95 22.53 -20.79
C ARG A 444 9.62 22.76 -21.46
N GLN A 445 9.05 21.76 -22.10
CA GLN A 445 7.72 21.86 -22.76
C GLN A 445 6.58 21.47 -21.82
N GLY A 446 6.87 20.73 -20.75
CA GLY A 446 5.90 20.30 -19.75
C GLY A 446 5.85 21.19 -18.50
N SER A 447 6.77 22.15 -18.36
CA SER A 447 6.76 23.23 -17.37
C SER A 447 6.17 24.49 -18.00
#